data_b5b127c27cd6f345451c97651b97d70e
#
_entry.id   b5b127c27cd6f345451c97651b97d70e
#
_cell.length_a   1.000
_cell.length_b   1.000
_cell.length_c   1.000
_cell.angle_alpha   90.00
_cell.angle_beta   90.00
_cell.angle_gamma   90.00
#
_symmetry.space_group_name_H-M   'P 1'
#
loop_
_entity.id
_entity.type
_entity.pdbx_description
1 polymer ?
#
loop_
_entity_poly.entity_id
_entity_poly.type
_entity_poly.pdbx_seq_one_letter_code
_entity_poly.pdbx_strand_id
1 'polypeptide(L)'
;MRQRIVNGSIITTTENDHNFYATESNVSFSASSTVEEIGAENGVSYGDNEDCKITRVNQVAIGKARRDPGYNFDGTKAEDMYYADKPLRSASIKQDPVFGQSDYNLGLCLNTLMSSLSIGKMETLALDMANHFIQGIGGTYKNEILDKEIANNSAFVSYHNDFLKTLNTELKNASYNPSNISTIPMSLLNFSSFWDKVSGLGITVHQVWSVKAELKNYSHNSCTGLWSGTLQYTFYDHFGLDWDDIVKHGEDRIPQYHTGDFFKAWYILQHYRSAKPFITEFYRSVYLSGNSKRS
;
A
#
# COMPACT_ATOMS: atom_id res chain seq x y z
N MET A 1 -3.14 -6.45 -37.99
CA MET A 1 -3.06 -7.59 -38.96
C MET A 1 -1.61 -7.92 -39.23
N ARG A 2 -1.19 -9.16 -39.10
CA ARG A 2 0.18 -9.61 -39.47
C ARG A 2 0.04 -10.59 -40.60
N GLN A 3 0.61 -10.26 -41.76
CA GLN A 3 0.64 -11.11 -42.93
C GLN A 3 2.09 -11.53 -43.23
N ARG A 4 2.33 -12.80 -43.43
CA ARG A 4 3.62 -13.33 -43.88
C ARG A 4 3.44 -13.98 -45.26
N ILE A 5 4.11 -13.44 -46.25
CA ILE A 5 4.13 -13.96 -47.64
C ILE A 5 5.50 -14.57 -47.88
N VAL A 6 5.53 -15.81 -48.32
CA VAL A 6 6.78 -16.57 -48.62
C VAL A 6 6.66 -17.24 -49.97
N ASN A 7 7.67 -17.06 -50.83
CA ASN A 7 7.82 -17.84 -52.03
C ASN A 7 8.63 -19.10 -51.68
N GLY A 8 7.94 -20.25 -51.54
CA GLY A 8 8.53 -21.50 -51.10
C GLY A 8 7.79 -22.15 -49.94
N SER A 9 8.48 -23.02 -49.22
CA SER A 9 7.92 -23.73 -48.08
C SER A 9 8.19 -22.98 -46.75
N ILE A 10 7.24 -23.01 -45.83
CA ILE A 10 7.43 -22.65 -44.43
C ILE A 10 7.44 -23.95 -43.63
N ILE A 11 8.54 -24.21 -42.94
CA ILE A 11 8.66 -25.37 -42.05
C ILE A 11 8.81 -24.81 -40.62
N THR A 12 7.97 -25.27 -39.72
CA THR A 12 8.06 -24.97 -38.27
C THR A 12 8.10 -26.28 -37.52
N THR A 13 9.17 -26.50 -36.76
CA THR A 13 9.34 -27.68 -35.92
C THR A 13 9.34 -27.27 -34.46
N THR A 14 8.58 -27.96 -33.61
CA THR A 14 8.56 -27.78 -32.19
C THR A 14 8.72 -29.11 -31.48
N GLU A 15 9.37 -29.12 -30.34
CA GLU A 15 9.50 -30.33 -29.49
C GLU A 15 8.21 -30.63 -28.70
N ASN A 16 7.33 -29.62 -28.58
CA ASN A 16 6.05 -29.71 -27.89
C ASN A 16 4.97 -29.07 -28.76
N ASP A 17 3.81 -28.79 -28.15
CA ASP A 17 2.67 -28.18 -28.83
C ASP A 17 3.02 -26.86 -29.51
N HIS A 18 2.49 -26.66 -30.72
CA HIS A 18 2.55 -25.41 -31.44
C HIS A 18 1.15 -24.86 -31.62
N ASN A 19 0.81 -23.85 -30.86
CA ASN A 19 -0.54 -23.32 -30.78
C ASN A 19 -0.66 -21.95 -31.50
N PHE A 20 -1.68 -21.82 -32.35
CA PHE A 20 -2.06 -20.56 -32.99
C PHE A 20 -3.40 -20.09 -32.40
N TYR A 21 -3.46 -18.86 -31.93
CA TYR A 21 -4.68 -18.30 -31.37
C TYR A 21 -5.05 -16.99 -32.06
N ALA A 22 -6.31 -16.83 -32.41
CA ALA A 22 -6.92 -15.57 -32.83
C ALA A 22 -8.08 -15.28 -31.92
N THR A 23 -8.02 -14.15 -31.17
CA THR A 23 -9.02 -13.78 -30.16
C THR A 23 -10.23 -13.03 -30.71
N GLU A 24 -10.13 -12.47 -31.91
CA GLU A 24 -11.17 -11.63 -32.52
C GLU A 24 -11.41 -11.98 -34.01
N SER A 25 -10.71 -12.99 -34.53
CA SER A 25 -10.76 -13.38 -35.94
C SER A 25 -10.25 -14.79 -36.11
N ASN A 26 -10.19 -15.29 -37.35
CA ASN A 26 -9.71 -16.61 -37.66
C ASN A 26 -8.20 -16.64 -37.89
N VAL A 27 -7.57 -17.76 -37.57
CA VAL A 27 -6.26 -18.14 -38.12
C VAL A 27 -6.49 -18.87 -39.44
N SER A 28 -5.90 -18.38 -40.51
CA SER A 28 -6.06 -18.98 -41.85
C SER A 28 -4.71 -19.35 -42.41
N PHE A 29 -4.62 -20.59 -42.89
CA PHE A 29 -3.51 -21.07 -43.67
C PHE A 29 -4.02 -21.27 -45.11
N SER A 30 -3.32 -20.72 -46.10
CA SER A 30 -3.68 -20.87 -47.49
C SER A 30 -2.44 -21.05 -48.38
N ALA A 31 -2.57 -21.88 -49.35
CA ALA A 31 -1.54 -22.10 -50.39
C ALA A 31 -2.19 -22.20 -51.77
N SER A 32 -1.45 -21.91 -52.84
CA SER A 32 -1.92 -22.01 -54.21
C SER A 32 -2.13 -23.47 -54.68
N SER A 33 -1.55 -24.44 -53.96
CA SER A 33 -1.66 -25.85 -54.28
C SER A 33 -2.21 -26.64 -53.08
N THR A 34 -1.41 -26.87 -52.06
CA THR A 34 -1.78 -27.73 -50.92
C THR A 34 -1.41 -27.09 -49.60
N VAL A 35 -2.27 -27.22 -48.59
CA VAL A 35 -1.96 -27.06 -47.18
C VAL A 35 -1.98 -28.46 -46.59
N GLU A 36 -0.86 -28.88 -46.01
CA GLU A 36 -0.72 -30.20 -45.39
C GLU A 36 -0.32 -30.02 -43.94
N GLU A 37 -1.05 -30.67 -43.05
CA GLU A 37 -0.79 -30.69 -41.59
C GLU A 37 -0.63 -32.13 -41.16
N ILE A 38 0.53 -32.48 -40.59
CA ILE A 38 0.89 -33.84 -40.20
C ILE A 38 1.25 -33.88 -38.73
N GLY A 39 0.55 -34.70 -37.97
CA GLY A 39 0.90 -35.04 -36.58
C GLY A 39 1.58 -36.40 -36.52
N ALA A 40 2.79 -36.48 -35.96
CA ALA A 40 3.65 -37.68 -36.04
C ALA A 40 3.14 -38.84 -35.18
N GLU A 41 2.62 -38.61 -34.00
CA GLU A 41 2.24 -39.65 -33.04
C GLU A 41 0.72 -39.81 -32.91
N ASN A 42 -0.02 -38.74 -32.80
CA ASN A 42 -1.46 -38.75 -32.52
C ASN A 42 -2.32 -38.13 -33.64
N GLY A 43 -1.70 -37.83 -34.79
CA GLY A 43 -2.36 -37.14 -35.90
C GLY A 43 -2.60 -35.64 -35.58
N VAL A 44 -3.45 -35.02 -36.41
CA VAL A 44 -3.91 -33.64 -36.25
C VAL A 44 -5.33 -33.69 -35.72
N SER A 45 -5.60 -33.04 -34.60
CA SER A 45 -6.96 -32.91 -34.10
C SER A 45 -7.41 -31.45 -34.18
N TYR A 46 -8.59 -31.23 -34.70
CA TYR A 46 -9.29 -29.95 -34.65
C TYR A 46 -10.31 -30.08 -33.53
N GLY A 47 -9.99 -29.52 -32.40
CA GLY A 47 -10.94 -29.37 -31.28
C GLY A 47 -11.85 -28.17 -31.51
N ASP A 48 -13.00 -28.18 -30.85
CA ASP A 48 -13.82 -26.97 -30.73
C ASP A 48 -12.95 -25.86 -30.16
N ASN A 49 -13.01 -24.66 -30.75
CA ASN A 49 -12.35 -23.50 -30.21
C ASN A 49 -12.85 -23.33 -28.77
N GLU A 50 -11.99 -23.59 -27.79
CA GLU A 50 -12.27 -23.07 -26.47
C GLU A 50 -12.32 -21.54 -26.63
N ASP A 51 -13.52 -20.97 -26.46
CA ASP A 51 -13.71 -19.53 -26.49
C ASP A 51 -12.77 -18.88 -25.49
N CYS A 52 -11.70 -18.26 -26.00
CA CYS A 52 -10.71 -17.60 -25.18
C CYS A 52 -11.37 -16.44 -24.42
N LYS A 53 -11.64 -16.67 -23.17
CA LYS A 53 -12.20 -15.64 -22.31
C LYS A 53 -11.10 -14.68 -21.84
N ILE A 54 -11.24 -13.40 -22.19
CA ILE A 54 -10.41 -12.33 -21.65
C ILE A 54 -11.17 -11.64 -20.54
N THR A 55 -10.71 -11.82 -19.30
CA THR A 55 -11.22 -11.06 -18.15
C THR A 55 -10.46 -9.76 -18.06
N ARG A 56 -11.16 -8.62 -18.04
CA ARG A 56 -10.59 -7.28 -17.83
C ARG A 56 -11.32 -6.60 -16.68
N VAL A 57 -10.56 -6.03 -15.76
CA VAL A 57 -11.08 -5.27 -14.63
C VAL A 57 -10.28 -3.98 -14.48
N ASN A 58 -10.94 -2.84 -14.63
CA ASN A 58 -10.27 -1.54 -14.54
C ASN A 58 -9.79 -1.25 -13.12
N GLN A 59 -10.65 -1.54 -12.12
CA GLN A 59 -10.34 -1.35 -10.70
C GLN A 59 -11.27 -2.22 -9.86
N VAL A 60 -10.72 -2.89 -8.86
CA VAL A 60 -11.47 -3.64 -7.87
C VAL A 60 -10.76 -3.59 -6.52
N ALA A 61 -11.51 -3.37 -5.45
CA ALA A 61 -11.02 -3.47 -4.08
C ALA A 61 -10.85 -4.95 -3.73
N ILE A 62 -9.64 -5.36 -3.32
CA ILE A 62 -9.32 -6.76 -3.03
C ILE A 62 -8.86 -6.98 -1.60
N GLY A 63 -8.46 -5.93 -0.89
CA GLY A 63 -8.00 -6.04 0.49
C GLY A 63 -8.31 -4.81 1.31
N LYS A 64 -8.55 -5.03 2.62
CA LYS A 64 -8.82 -3.95 3.57
C LYS A 64 -8.41 -4.38 4.97
N ALA A 65 -7.84 -3.45 5.75
CA ALA A 65 -7.68 -3.62 7.18
C ALA A 65 -9.04 -3.59 7.89
N ARG A 66 -9.07 -4.15 9.10
CA ARG A 66 -10.31 -4.25 9.88
C ARG A 66 -10.87 -2.89 10.33
N ARG A 67 -9.99 -1.90 10.55
CA ARG A 67 -10.39 -0.56 10.99
C ARG A 67 -10.29 0.47 9.87
N ASP A 68 -11.12 1.50 9.94
CA ASP A 68 -11.09 2.63 9.01
C ASP A 68 -10.13 3.74 9.50
N PRO A 69 -9.61 4.59 8.60
CA PRO A 69 -8.82 5.74 8.98
C PRO A 69 -9.59 6.66 9.96
N GLY A 70 -8.99 7.03 11.07
CA GLY A 70 -9.59 7.88 12.09
C GLY A 70 -10.49 7.17 13.11
N TYR A 71 -10.69 5.84 12.98
CA TYR A 71 -11.63 5.09 13.82
C TYR A 71 -11.00 3.82 14.41
N ASN A 72 -11.47 3.45 15.59
CA ASN A 72 -11.15 2.19 16.25
C ASN A 72 -11.89 1.00 15.62
N PHE A 73 -11.60 -0.22 16.10
CA PHE A 73 -12.25 -1.45 15.63
C PHE A 73 -13.77 -1.51 15.91
N ASP A 74 -14.23 -0.78 16.90
CA ASP A 74 -15.65 -0.68 17.30
C ASP A 74 -16.40 0.44 16.57
N GLY A 75 -15.72 1.17 15.67
CA GLY A 75 -16.29 2.30 14.93
C GLY A 75 -16.31 3.63 15.69
N THR A 76 -15.79 3.68 16.92
CA THR A 76 -15.61 4.94 17.63
C THR A 76 -14.43 5.71 17.04
N LYS A 77 -14.46 7.05 17.13
CA LYS A 77 -13.34 7.88 16.69
C LYS A 77 -12.10 7.54 17.53
N ALA A 78 -10.96 7.39 16.88
CA ALA A 78 -9.69 7.11 17.53
C ALA A 78 -9.28 8.27 18.47
N GLU A 79 -8.71 7.96 19.63
CA GLU A 79 -8.47 8.95 20.67
C GLU A 79 -7.39 9.96 20.28
N ASP A 80 -6.35 9.50 19.59
CA ASP A 80 -5.28 10.34 19.01
C ASP A 80 -5.77 11.32 17.92
N MET A 81 -7.01 11.15 17.44
CA MET A 81 -7.66 12.06 16.48
C MET A 81 -8.54 13.14 17.13
N TYR A 82 -8.70 13.15 18.46
CA TYR A 82 -9.37 14.25 19.16
C TYR A 82 -8.43 15.44 19.38
N TYR A 83 -8.98 16.62 19.49
CA TYR A 83 -8.24 17.85 19.80
C TYR A 83 -9.12 18.83 20.59
N ALA A 84 -8.49 19.71 21.37
CA ALA A 84 -9.15 20.70 22.22
C ALA A 84 -10.14 20.11 23.25
N ASP A 85 -10.08 18.80 23.50
CA ASP A 85 -11.05 18.01 24.27
C ASP A 85 -10.74 17.91 25.77
N LYS A 86 -9.49 18.22 26.18
CA LYS A 86 -9.04 18.30 27.60
C LYS A 86 -9.44 17.06 28.42
N PRO A 87 -8.98 15.83 28.03
CA PRO A 87 -9.43 14.59 28.64
C PRO A 87 -9.21 14.58 30.16
N LEU A 88 -10.21 14.09 30.92
CA LEU A 88 -10.11 14.03 32.38
C LEU A 88 -8.95 13.18 32.88
N ARG A 89 -8.66 12.07 32.18
CA ARG A 89 -7.56 11.15 32.51
C ARG A 89 -6.18 11.79 32.40
N SER A 90 -6.04 12.86 31.61
CA SER A 90 -4.80 13.63 31.44
C SER A 90 -4.73 14.92 32.27
N ALA A 91 -5.63 15.12 33.23
CA ALA A 91 -5.71 16.36 34.01
C ALA A 91 -4.39 16.67 34.77
N SER A 92 -3.62 15.65 35.14
CA SER A 92 -2.32 15.79 35.83
C SER A 92 -1.28 16.55 35.00
N ILE A 93 -1.37 16.54 33.66
CA ILE A 93 -0.42 17.25 32.77
C ILE A 93 -0.43 18.78 33.04
N LYS A 94 -1.53 19.32 33.60
CA LYS A 94 -1.63 20.74 33.95
C LYS A 94 -0.67 21.14 35.06
N GLN A 95 -0.15 20.18 35.83
CA GLN A 95 0.82 20.40 36.89
C GLN A 95 2.26 20.29 36.39
N ASP A 96 2.44 19.80 35.14
CA ASP A 96 3.76 19.68 34.54
C ASP A 96 4.28 21.07 34.11
N PRO A 97 5.57 21.39 34.36
CA PRO A 97 6.16 22.65 33.93
C PRO A 97 6.02 22.95 32.44
N VAL A 98 5.98 21.92 31.59
CA VAL A 98 5.79 22.04 30.12
C VAL A 98 4.43 22.68 29.81
N PHE A 99 3.39 22.41 30.61
CA PHE A 99 2.05 22.97 30.38
C PHE A 99 2.00 24.50 30.46
N GLY A 100 2.86 25.11 31.30
CA GLY A 100 2.94 26.56 31.46
C GLY A 100 3.66 27.31 30.33
N GLN A 101 4.23 26.58 29.39
CA GLN A 101 4.95 27.20 28.27
C GLN A 101 4.00 27.83 27.24
N SER A 102 4.52 28.83 26.50
CA SER A 102 3.78 29.44 25.39
C SER A 102 3.60 28.47 24.23
N ASP A 103 2.58 28.70 23.43
CA ASP A 103 2.33 27.88 22.21
C ASP A 103 3.53 27.90 21.25
N TYR A 104 4.25 29.03 21.18
CA TYR A 104 5.49 29.16 20.43
C TYR A 104 6.58 28.18 20.94
N ASN A 105 6.81 28.13 22.25
CA ASN A 105 7.80 27.24 22.84
C ASN A 105 7.40 25.77 22.70
N LEU A 106 6.12 25.44 22.90
CA LEU A 106 5.61 24.09 22.65
C LEU A 106 5.81 23.67 21.19
N GLY A 107 5.59 24.58 20.23
CA GLY A 107 5.86 24.34 18.80
C GLY A 107 7.34 24.13 18.51
N LEU A 108 8.25 24.89 19.16
CA LEU A 108 9.69 24.64 19.07
C LEU A 108 10.09 23.28 19.62
N CYS A 109 9.51 22.84 20.72
CA CYS A 109 9.73 21.51 21.27
C CYS A 109 9.32 20.42 20.26
N LEU A 110 8.14 20.53 19.64
CA LEU A 110 7.70 19.59 18.61
C LEU A 110 8.64 19.58 17.40
N ASN A 111 9.02 20.74 16.88
CA ASN A 111 9.93 20.83 15.75
C ASN A 111 11.32 20.23 16.09
N THR A 112 11.80 20.43 17.32
CA THR A 112 13.05 19.82 17.79
C THR A 112 12.95 18.30 17.83
N LEU A 113 11.81 17.75 18.28
CA LEU A 113 11.56 16.32 18.24
C LEU A 113 11.63 15.78 16.81
N MET A 114 10.94 16.44 15.88
CA MET A 114 10.90 16.02 14.46
C MET A 114 12.29 16.04 13.83
N SER A 115 13.07 17.10 14.02
CA SER A 115 14.45 17.18 13.51
C SER A 115 15.39 16.16 14.16
N SER A 116 15.22 15.87 15.46
CA SER A 116 16.12 14.94 16.17
C SER A 116 15.90 13.47 15.81
N LEU A 117 14.70 13.12 15.33
CA LEU A 117 14.29 11.75 14.98
C LEU A 117 14.17 11.52 13.48
N SER A 118 14.64 12.43 12.65
CA SER A 118 14.58 12.32 11.18
C SER A 118 15.84 12.86 10.51
N ILE A 119 16.12 12.40 9.29
CA ILE A 119 17.35 12.74 8.55
C ILE A 119 17.01 13.08 7.10
N GLY A 120 17.65 14.12 6.58
CA GLY A 120 17.59 14.49 5.17
C GLY A 120 16.18 14.87 4.70
N LYS A 121 15.65 14.22 3.66
CA LYS A 121 14.32 14.53 3.12
C LYS A 121 13.20 14.22 4.13
N MET A 122 13.39 13.23 4.98
CA MET A 122 12.42 12.89 6.02
C MET A 122 12.38 13.95 7.13
N GLU A 123 13.47 14.64 7.41
CA GLU A 123 13.49 15.78 8.33
C GLU A 123 12.62 16.93 7.78
N THR A 124 12.80 17.27 6.51
CA THR A 124 11.96 18.30 5.85
C THR A 124 10.49 17.92 5.92
N LEU A 125 10.16 16.65 5.65
CA LEU A 125 8.80 16.14 5.73
C LEU A 125 8.25 16.20 7.16
N ALA A 126 9.01 15.73 8.16
CA ALA A 126 8.59 15.71 9.56
C ALA A 126 8.29 17.13 10.08
N LEU A 127 9.12 18.11 9.71
CA LEU A 127 8.90 19.52 10.03
C LEU A 127 7.66 20.10 9.32
N ASP A 128 7.43 19.72 8.05
CA ASP A 128 6.22 20.14 7.32
C ASP A 128 4.95 19.57 7.96
N MET A 129 4.98 18.31 8.37
CA MET A 129 3.90 17.66 9.12
C MET A 129 3.65 18.33 10.46
N ALA A 130 4.70 18.67 11.23
CA ALA A 130 4.56 19.39 12.47
C ALA A 130 3.95 20.79 12.27
N ASN A 131 4.35 21.51 11.23
CA ASN A 131 3.78 22.81 10.89
C ASN A 131 2.31 22.68 10.48
N HIS A 132 1.94 21.68 9.67
CA HIS A 132 0.55 21.39 9.31
C HIS A 132 -0.33 21.16 10.57
N PHE A 133 0.21 20.40 11.54
CA PHE A 133 -0.42 20.15 12.83
C PHE A 133 -0.59 21.42 13.66
N ILE A 134 0.51 22.18 13.88
CA ILE A 134 0.51 23.40 14.70
C ILE A 134 -0.44 24.46 14.15
N GLN A 135 -0.50 24.61 12.81
CA GLN A 135 -1.42 25.53 12.14
C GLN A 135 -2.88 25.10 12.23
N GLY A 136 -3.16 23.93 12.78
CA GLY A 136 -4.52 23.45 12.98
C GLY A 136 -5.27 23.17 11.67
N ILE A 137 -4.57 22.76 10.61
CA ILE A 137 -5.17 22.49 9.30
C ILE A 137 -6.04 21.24 9.39
N GLY A 138 -5.52 20.15 9.99
CA GLY A 138 -6.24 18.87 10.10
C GLY A 138 -6.44 18.19 8.73
N GLY A 139 -7.48 17.35 8.64
CA GLY A 139 -7.85 16.68 7.38
C GLY A 139 -6.94 15.52 6.98
N THR A 140 -6.60 15.43 5.70
CA THR A 140 -5.70 14.40 5.15
C THR A 140 -4.46 15.05 4.56
N TYR A 141 -3.30 14.61 5.03
CA TYR A 141 -1.99 15.03 4.56
C TYR A 141 -1.40 13.99 3.61
N LYS A 142 -0.88 14.45 2.47
CA LYS A 142 -0.25 13.61 1.44
C LYS A 142 1.08 14.20 1.03
N ASN A 143 2.09 13.35 0.87
CA ASN A 143 3.40 13.80 0.40
C ASN A 143 4.13 12.67 -0.34
N GLU A 144 4.63 12.98 -1.54
CA GLU A 144 5.34 12.01 -2.38
C GLU A 144 6.63 11.46 -1.76
N ILE A 145 7.19 12.12 -0.75
CA ILE A 145 8.38 11.60 -0.04
C ILE A 145 8.00 10.31 0.66
N LEU A 146 6.84 10.22 1.31
CA LEU A 146 6.37 8.99 1.94
C LEU A 146 6.17 7.86 0.92
N ASP A 147 5.58 8.17 -0.24
CA ASP A 147 5.37 7.19 -1.31
C ASP A 147 6.70 6.61 -1.82
N LYS A 148 7.76 7.44 -1.87
CA LYS A 148 9.09 7.03 -2.32
C LYS A 148 9.84 6.24 -1.24
N GLU A 149 9.75 6.66 0.01
CA GLU A 149 10.45 6.00 1.13
C GLU A 149 9.90 4.60 1.41
N ILE A 150 8.56 4.42 1.35
CA ILE A 150 7.98 3.10 1.53
C ILE A 150 8.38 2.12 0.42
N ALA A 151 8.69 2.61 -0.77
CA ALA A 151 8.99 1.77 -1.93
C ALA A 151 10.15 0.79 -1.70
N ASN A 152 11.15 1.20 -0.93
CA ASN A 152 12.37 0.44 -0.66
C ASN A 152 12.45 -0.09 0.77
N ASN A 153 11.41 0.13 1.57
CA ASN A 153 11.39 -0.28 2.96
C ASN A 153 11.25 -1.80 3.09
N SER A 154 12.10 -2.44 3.88
CA SER A 154 12.13 -3.89 4.06
C SER A 154 10.85 -4.45 4.71
N ALA A 155 10.23 -3.69 5.62
CA ALA A 155 8.96 -4.07 6.24
C ALA A 155 7.84 -4.11 5.19
N PHE A 156 7.80 -3.14 4.27
CA PHE A 156 6.86 -3.16 3.14
C PHE A 156 7.11 -4.35 2.21
N VAL A 157 8.36 -4.65 1.88
CA VAL A 157 8.70 -5.80 1.00
C VAL A 157 8.18 -7.11 1.60
N SER A 158 8.41 -7.34 2.89
CA SER A 158 7.88 -8.52 3.58
C SER A 158 6.36 -8.55 3.58
N TYR A 159 5.73 -7.44 3.95
CA TYR A 159 4.28 -7.26 3.95
C TYR A 159 3.64 -7.55 2.59
N HIS A 160 4.23 -7.00 1.52
CA HIS A 160 3.80 -7.22 0.15
C HIS A 160 3.88 -8.69 -0.25
N ASN A 161 5.00 -9.36 0.06
CA ASN A 161 5.21 -10.76 -0.27
C ASN A 161 4.18 -11.68 0.43
N ASP A 162 3.83 -11.39 1.68
CA ASP A 162 2.84 -12.16 2.40
C ASP A 162 1.43 -11.93 1.86
N PHE A 163 1.10 -10.69 1.50
CA PHE A 163 -0.18 -10.40 0.84
C PHE A 163 -0.28 -11.07 -0.54
N LEU A 164 0.81 -11.08 -1.33
CA LEU A 164 0.85 -11.75 -2.63
C LEU A 164 0.56 -13.25 -2.56
N LYS A 165 1.04 -13.96 -1.54
CA LYS A 165 0.74 -15.39 -1.34
C LYS A 165 -0.77 -15.59 -1.23
N THR A 166 -1.43 -14.78 -0.40
CA THR A 166 -2.88 -14.83 -0.23
C THR A 166 -3.61 -14.43 -1.50
N LEU A 167 -3.21 -13.32 -2.14
CA LEU A 167 -3.82 -12.84 -3.39
C LEU A 167 -3.75 -13.89 -4.51
N ASN A 168 -2.60 -14.56 -4.68
CA ASN A 168 -2.45 -15.61 -5.69
C ASN A 168 -3.39 -16.79 -5.45
N THR A 169 -3.58 -17.17 -4.17
CA THR A 169 -4.53 -18.22 -3.78
C THR A 169 -5.96 -17.80 -4.11
N GLU A 170 -6.34 -16.58 -3.76
CA GLU A 170 -7.68 -16.05 -4.01
C GLU A 170 -7.96 -15.84 -5.51
N LEU A 171 -6.98 -15.38 -6.30
CA LEU A 171 -7.10 -15.31 -7.75
C LEU A 171 -7.36 -16.68 -8.37
N LYS A 172 -6.64 -17.71 -7.92
CA LYS A 172 -6.85 -19.08 -8.36
C LYS A 172 -8.25 -19.59 -8.00
N ASN A 173 -8.69 -19.39 -6.76
CA ASN A 173 -10.02 -19.77 -6.28
C ASN A 173 -11.14 -19.04 -7.06
N ALA A 174 -10.93 -17.80 -7.44
CA ALA A 174 -11.85 -16.97 -8.22
C ALA A 174 -11.74 -17.22 -9.75
N SER A 175 -11.04 -18.29 -10.19
CA SER A 175 -10.80 -18.57 -11.61
C SER A 175 -10.21 -17.35 -12.35
N TYR A 176 -9.29 -16.65 -11.70
CA TYR A 176 -8.62 -15.43 -12.19
C TYR A 176 -9.56 -14.28 -12.58
N ASN A 177 -10.75 -14.24 -11.98
CA ASN A 177 -11.63 -13.06 -12.03
C ASN A 177 -11.60 -12.34 -10.67
N PRO A 178 -10.85 -11.26 -10.53
CA PRO A 178 -10.69 -10.58 -9.24
C PRO A 178 -11.98 -9.96 -8.71
N SER A 179 -13.00 -9.76 -9.57
CA SER A 179 -14.31 -9.28 -9.11
C SER A 179 -15.07 -10.30 -8.25
N ASN A 180 -14.65 -11.57 -8.27
CA ASN A 180 -15.22 -12.64 -7.46
C ASN A 180 -14.46 -12.89 -6.16
N ILE A 181 -13.39 -12.13 -5.89
CA ILE A 181 -12.62 -12.23 -4.66
C ILE A 181 -13.37 -11.50 -3.54
N SER A 182 -13.61 -12.21 -2.44
CA SER A 182 -14.03 -11.56 -1.20
C SER A 182 -12.90 -10.69 -0.66
N THR A 183 -13.24 -9.58 0.01
CA THR A 183 -12.24 -8.68 0.60
C THR A 183 -11.27 -9.44 1.49
N ILE A 184 -9.99 -9.45 1.13
CA ILE A 184 -8.92 -10.11 1.87
C ILE A 184 -8.63 -9.27 3.13
N PRO A 185 -8.72 -9.87 4.34
CA PRO A 185 -8.31 -9.18 5.56
C PRO A 185 -6.82 -8.87 5.54
N MET A 186 -6.45 -7.61 5.79
CA MET A 186 -5.07 -7.17 5.79
C MET A 186 -4.59 -6.86 7.21
N SER A 187 -3.39 -7.34 7.56
CA SER A 187 -2.67 -6.91 8.74
C SER A 187 -2.21 -5.46 8.59
N LEU A 188 -1.74 -4.87 9.69
CA LEU A 188 -1.18 -3.52 9.66
C LEU A 188 0.32 -3.59 9.42
N LEU A 189 0.82 -2.66 8.61
CA LEU A 189 2.24 -2.48 8.41
C LEU A 189 2.82 -1.69 9.59
N ASN A 190 3.97 -2.13 10.11
CA ASN A 190 4.63 -1.52 11.25
C ASN A 190 6.09 -1.20 10.91
N PHE A 191 6.50 0.05 11.14
CA PHE A 191 7.85 0.56 10.95
C PHE A 191 8.59 0.60 12.29
N SER A 192 8.95 -0.56 12.82
CA SER A 192 9.56 -0.70 14.15
C SER A 192 11.07 -0.97 14.14
N SER A 193 11.68 -1.12 12.97
CA SER A 193 13.13 -1.38 12.89
C SER A 193 13.95 -0.17 13.38
N PHE A 194 15.18 -0.43 13.79
CA PHE A 194 16.11 0.64 14.16
C PHE A 194 16.28 1.67 13.03
N TRP A 195 16.39 1.20 11.78
CA TRP A 195 16.55 2.06 10.60
C TRP A 195 15.33 2.90 10.33
N ASP A 196 14.11 2.38 10.54
CA ASP A 196 12.88 3.16 10.40
C ASP A 196 12.85 4.31 11.41
N LYS A 197 13.29 4.06 12.65
CA LYS A 197 13.36 5.07 13.71
C LYS A 197 14.37 6.17 13.41
N VAL A 198 15.54 5.81 12.88
CA VAL A 198 16.63 6.75 12.58
C VAL A 198 16.39 7.52 11.28
N SER A 199 15.73 6.91 10.30
CA SER A 199 15.41 7.58 9.03
C SER A 199 14.32 8.64 9.12
N GLY A 200 13.53 8.64 10.19
CA GLY A 200 12.38 9.53 10.40
C GLY A 200 11.05 8.92 9.97
N LEU A 201 11.05 7.75 9.34
CA LEU A 201 9.79 7.08 9.00
C LEU A 201 9.01 6.68 10.26
N GLY A 202 9.71 6.26 11.32
CA GLY A 202 9.09 5.88 12.59
C GLY A 202 8.49 7.04 13.39
N ILE A 203 8.85 8.29 13.11
CA ILE A 203 8.22 9.46 13.76
C ILE A 203 7.10 10.06 12.89
N THR A 204 7.19 9.92 11.58
CA THR A 204 6.18 10.41 10.64
C THR A 204 5.04 9.41 10.42
N VAL A 205 5.38 8.09 10.44
CA VAL A 205 4.45 6.96 10.30
C VAL A 205 4.93 5.84 11.21
N HIS A 206 4.47 5.85 12.45
CA HIS A 206 4.93 4.86 13.44
C HIS A 206 4.31 3.49 13.21
N GLN A 207 3.00 3.44 13.12
CA GLN A 207 2.22 2.23 12.88
C GLN A 207 1.07 2.56 11.96
N VAL A 208 1.08 2.00 10.77
CA VAL A 208 -0.03 2.18 9.84
C VAL A 208 -1.35 1.83 10.52
N TRP A 209 -2.25 2.82 10.60
CA TRP A 209 -3.54 2.66 11.25
C TRP A 209 -4.51 1.83 10.42
N SER A 210 -4.51 2.05 9.11
CA SER A 210 -5.39 1.35 8.19
C SER A 210 -4.72 1.18 6.82
N VAL A 211 -5.16 0.17 6.06
CA VAL A 211 -4.67 -0.07 4.71
C VAL A 211 -5.81 -0.58 3.83
N LYS A 212 -5.76 -0.18 2.55
CA LYS A 212 -6.60 -0.71 1.47
C LYS A 212 -5.72 -1.21 0.34
N ALA A 213 -6.15 -2.25 -0.35
CA ALA A 213 -5.51 -2.76 -1.54
C ALA A 213 -6.51 -2.86 -2.70
N GLU A 214 -6.14 -2.31 -3.84
CA GLU A 214 -6.91 -2.32 -5.07
C GLU A 214 -6.08 -2.94 -6.19
N LEU A 215 -6.71 -3.77 -7.00
CA LEU A 215 -6.14 -4.27 -8.24
C LEU A 215 -6.67 -3.44 -9.40
N LYS A 216 -5.75 -2.83 -10.15
CA LYS A 216 -6.05 -1.92 -11.27
C LYS A 216 -5.51 -2.46 -12.58
N ASN A 217 -6.22 -2.14 -13.68
CA ASN A 217 -5.82 -2.52 -15.04
C ASN A 217 -5.51 -4.02 -15.16
N TYR A 218 -6.33 -4.83 -14.49
CA TYR A 218 -6.15 -6.28 -14.51
C TYR A 218 -6.64 -6.87 -15.83
N SER A 219 -5.87 -7.83 -16.36
CA SER A 219 -6.22 -8.63 -17.53
C SER A 219 -5.78 -10.06 -17.32
N HIS A 220 -6.63 -11.03 -17.67
CA HIS A 220 -6.31 -12.45 -17.73
C HIS A 220 -6.85 -13.04 -19.02
N ASN A 221 -6.04 -13.85 -19.70
CA ASN A 221 -6.42 -14.60 -20.89
C ASN A 221 -6.46 -16.09 -20.54
N SER A 222 -7.65 -16.71 -20.61
CA SER A 222 -7.84 -18.11 -20.23
C SER A 222 -7.09 -19.11 -21.14
N CYS A 223 -6.86 -18.75 -22.41
CA CYS A 223 -6.17 -19.63 -23.36
C CYS A 223 -4.65 -19.65 -23.14
N THR A 224 -4.03 -18.51 -22.90
CA THR A 224 -2.58 -18.44 -22.64
C THR A 224 -2.25 -18.62 -21.16
N GLY A 225 -3.23 -18.41 -20.29
CA GLY A 225 -3.04 -18.35 -18.85
C GLY A 225 -2.36 -17.07 -18.36
N LEU A 226 -1.93 -16.18 -19.25
CA LEU A 226 -1.24 -14.95 -18.88
C LEU A 226 -2.19 -13.99 -18.19
N TRP A 227 -1.72 -13.42 -17.10
CA TRP A 227 -2.42 -12.35 -16.40
C TRP A 227 -1.45 -11.24 -15.98
N SER A 228 -1.97 -10.03 -15.85
CA SER A 228 -1.23 -8.89 -15.33
C SER A 228 -2.18 -7.88 -14.69
N GLY A 229 -1.62 -6.99 -13.88
CA GLY A 229 -2.35 -5.91 -13.24
C GLY A 229 -1.45 -5.06 -12.37
N THR A 230 -1.97 -3.97 -11.83
CA THR A 230 -1.26 -3.11 -10.88
C THR A 230 -1.93 -3.20 -9.52
N LEU A 231 -1.24 -3.72 -8.53
CA LEU A 231 -1.67 -3.73 -7.14
C LEU A 231 -1.30 -2.39 -6.51
N GLN A 232 -2.30 -1.64 -6.08
CA GLN A 232 -2.11 -0.38 -5.37
C GLN A 232 -2.52 -0.53 -3.92
N TYR A 233 -1.60 -0.21 -3.02
CA TYR A 233 -1.86 -0.04 -1.60
C TYR A 233 -2.10 1.43 -1.30
N THR A 234 -3.06 1.72 -0.43
CA THR A 234 -3.24 3.01 0.21
C THR A 234 -3.13 2.80 1.71
N PHE A 235 -2.15 3.44 2.31
CA PHE A 235 -1.89 3.38 3.74
C PHE A 235 -2.37 4.65 4.40
N TYR A 236 -2.89 4.50 5.61
CA TYR A 236 -3.35 5.59 6.45
C TYR A 236 -2.74 5.48 7.83
N ASP A 237 -2.22 6.59 8.32
CA ASP A 237 -1.73 6.69 9.69
C ASP A 237 -2.25 7.96 10.35
N HIS A 238 -2.14 8.05 11.67
CA HIS A 238 -2.56 9.21 12.43
C HIS A 238 -1.34 10.03 12.86
N PHE A 239 -1.36 11.32 12.56
CA PHE A 239 -0.43 12.26 13.16
C PHE A 239 -1.13 12.95 14.32
N GLY A 240 -1.09 12.30 15.47
CA GLY A 240 -1.72 12.72 16.72
C GLY A 240 -1.23 11.83 17.86
N LEU A 241 -1.50 12.23 19.09
CA LEU A 241 -1.15 11.48 20.29
C LEU A 241 -2.38 11.29 21.17
N ASP A 242 -2.45 10.13 21.82
CA ASP A 242 -3.36 9.87 22.93
C ASP A 242 -2.63 9.90 24.28
N TRP A 243 -3.37 9.67 25.37
CA TRP A 243 -2.77 9.67 26.71
C TRP A 243 -1.85 8.47 26.95
N ASP A 244 -2.08 7.36 26.29
CA ASP A 244 -1.25 6.15 26.43
C ASP A 244 0.14 6.37 25.84
N ASP A 245 0.26 7.18 24.78
CA ASP A 245 1.56 7.63 24.26
C ASP A 245 2.35 8.43 25.29
N ILE A 246 1.67 9.30 26.06
CA ILE A 246 2.32 10.07 27.13
C ILE A 246 2.74 9.18 28.29
N VAL A 247 1.92 8.20 28.67
CA VAL A 247 2.30 7.22 29.71
C VAL A 247 3.52 6.42 29.27
N LYS A 248 3.62 6.09 28.00
CA LYS A 248 4.71 5.30 27.45
C LYS A 248 5.99 6.10 27.21
N HIS A 249 5.87 7.33 26.71
CA HIS A 249 7.00 8.13 26.21
C HIS A 249 7.25 9.43 26.96
N GLY A 250 6.31 9.87 27.81
CA GLY A 250 6.39 11.15 28.51
C GLY A 250 7.55 11.29 29.49
N GLU A 251 8.21 10.19 29.86
CA GLU A 251 9.43 10.17 30.71
C GLU A 251 10.67 9.72 29.92
N ASP A 252 10.58 9.52 28.62
CA ASP A 252 11.71 9.08 27.80
C ASP A 252 12.84 10.11 27.78
N ARG A 253 14.06 9.63 27.80
CA ARG A 253 15.29 10.43 27.71
C ARG A 253 16.19 9.91 26.60
N ILE A 254 16.51 10.77 25.65
CA ILE A 254 17.66 10.56 24.77
C ILE A 254 18.88 11.26 25.45
N PRO A 255 20.11 10.69 25.39
CA PRO A 255 21.28 11.38 25.94
C PRO A 255 21.30 12.85 25.47
N GLN A 256 21.28 13.81 26.41
CA GLN A 256 21.25 15.27 26.24
C GLN A 256 19.84 15.93 26.12
N TYR A 257 18.74 15.20 25.92
CA TYR A 257 17.38 15.77 25.81
C TYR A 257 16.37 14.97 26.64
N HIS A 258 15.49 15.67 27.35
CA HIS A 258 14.28 15.09 27.92
C HIS A 258 13.24 14.97 26.79
N THR A 259 13.28 13.89 26.02
CA THR A 259 12.36 13.67 24.90
C THR A 259 10.91 13.55 25.34
N GLY A 260 10.69 13.14 26.60
CA GLY A 260 9.37 13.12 27.20
C GLY A 260 8.70 14.49 27.20
N ASP A 261 9.45 15.58 27.39
CA ASP A 261 8.92 16.93 27.34
C ASP A 261 8.42 17.32 25.95
N PHE A 262 9.02 16.76 24.89
CA PHE A 262 8.60 16.99 23.52
C PHE A 262 7.26 16.28 23.20
N PHE A 263 7.07 15.05 23.68
CA PHE A 263 5.79 14.34 23.59
C PHE A 263 4.70 15.04 24.39
N LYS A 264 5.03 15.51 25.59
CA LYS A 264 4.12 16.33 26.39
C LYS A 264 3.72 17.63 25.68
N ALA A 265 4.68 18.32 25.04
CA ALA A 265 4.40 19.50 24.24
C ALA A 265 3.44 19.21 23.08
N TRP A 266 3.68 18.13 22.33
CA TRP A 266 2.77 17.69 21.26
C TRP A 266 1.35 17.46 21.78
N TYR A 267 1.22 16.66 22.85
CA TYR A 267 -0.07 16.37 23.49
C TYR A 267 -0.79 17.63 23.98
N ILE A 268 -0.06 18.57 24.63
CA ILE A 268 -0.62 19.82 25.11
C ILE A 268 -1.11 20.68 23.93
N LEU A 269 -0.34 20.80 22.86
CA LEU A 269 -0.75 21.51 21.66
C LEU A 269 -2.05 20.96 21.11
N GLN A 270 -2.21 19.63 21.05
CA GLN A 270 -3.38 18.95 20.51
C GLN A 270 -4.60 19.14 21.42
N HIS A 271 -4.52 18.68 22.67
CA HIS A 271 -5.69 18.55 23.54
C HIS A 271 -6.04 19.83 24.32
N TYR A 272 -5.07 20.75 24.49
CA TYR A 272 -5.25 21.96 25.29
C TYR A 272 -5.02 23.27 24.53
N ARG A 273 -4.47 23.28 23.30
CA ARG A 273 -4.16 24.48 22.51
C ARG A 273 -4.77 24.47 21.09
N SER A 274 -5.56 23.48 20.74
CA SER A 274 -6.31 23.40 19.48
C SER A 274 -5.49 23.12 18.21
N ALA A 275 -4.23 22.67 18.30
CA ALA A 275 -3.56 22.06 17.16
C ALA A 275 -4.33 20.81 16.73
N LYS A 276 -4.41 20.56 15.42
CA LYS A 276 -5.30 19.52 14.92
C LYS A 276 -4.53 18.31 14.42
N PRO A 277 -4.82 17.11 14.95
CA PRO A 277 -4.35 15.87 14.38
C PRO A 277 -4.91 15.69 12.96
N PHE A 278 -4.23 14.90 12.16
CA PHE A 278 -4.62 14.63 10.77
C PHE A 278 -4.29 13.20 10.38
N ILE A 279 -4.89 12.75 9.27
CA ILE A 279 -4.60 11.46 8.68
C ILE A 279 -3.48 11.65 7.66
N THR A 280 -2.40 10.91 7.80
CA THR A 280 -1.36 10.79 6.78
C THR A 280 -1.77 9.70 5.80
N GLU A 281 -1.83 10.03 4.50
CA GLU A 281 -2.19 9.10 3.44
C GLU A 281 -1.04 8.98 2.43
N PHE A 282 -0.60 7.75 2.14
CA PHE A 282 0.48 7.48 1.20
C PHE A 282 0.25 6.20 0.42
N TYR A 283 0.93 6.05 -0.71
CA TYR A 283 0.62 5.05 -1.72
C TYR A 283 1.82 4.20 -2.11
N ARG A 284 1.55 2.96 -2.46
CA ARG A 284 2.49 2.12 -3.17
C ARG A 284 1.81 1.31 -4.25
N SER A 285 2.29 1.43 -5.48
CA SER A 285 1.83 0.62 -6.61
C SER A 285 2.91 -0.37 -7.01
N VAL A 286 2.51 -1.63 -7.29
CA VAL A 286 3.39 -2.71 -7.74
C VAL A 286 2.74 -3.39 -8.94
N TYR A 287 3.47 -3.45 -10.06
CA TYR A 287 3.02 -4.22 -11.22
C TYR A 287 3.17 -5.70 -10.95
N LEU A 288 2.14 -6.47 -11.27
CA LEU A 288 2.07 -7.91 -11.11
C LEU A 288 1.84 -8.57 -12.46
N SER A 289 2.44 -9.74 -12.65
CA SER A 289 2.15 -10.60 -13.80
C SER A 289 2.40 -12.06 -13.44
N GLY A 290 1.73 -12.95 -14.13
CA GLY A 290 1.88 -14.38 -13.91
C GLY A 290 1.24 -15.23 -15.01
N ASN A 291 1.26 -16.54 -14.78
CA ASN A 291 0.63 -17.49 -15.69
C ASN A 291 -0.21 -18.50 -14.87
N SER A 292 -1.52 -18.53 -15.11
CA SER A 292 -2.47 -19.42 -14.43
C SER A 292 -2.32 -20.90 -14.78
N LYS A 293 -1.62 -21.22 -15.87
CA LYS A 293 -1.35 -22.59 -16.33
C LYS A 293 0.00 -23.15 -15.82
N ARG A 294 0.84 -22.31 -15.22
CA ARG A 294 2.11 -22.71 -14.59
C ARG A 294 1.92 -22.61 -13.08
N SER A 295 1.48 -23.69 -12.47
CA SER A 295 1.37 -23.83 -11.00
C SER A 295 2.60 -24.52 -10.43
#